data_a2785d5e7d7fc02ff5b1b1c55c0f647c
#
_entry.id   a2785d5e7d7fc02ff5b1b1c55c0f647c
#
_cell.length_a   1.000
_cell.length_b   1.000
_cell.length_c   1.000
_cell.angle_alpha   90.00
_cell.angle_beta   90.00
_cell.angle_gamma   90.00
#
_symmetry.space_group_name_H-M   'P 1'
#
loop_
_entity.id
_entity.type
_entity.pdbx_description
1 polymer ?
#
loop_
_entity_poly.entity_id
_entity_poly.type
_entity_poly.pdbx_seq_one_letter_code
_entity_poly.pdbx_strand_id
1 'polypeptide(L)'
;MAFKLKTSKKTEEILDRIEKSENMPWYTLVKLAMALSIRIKPLEASDFTSNSLGRELNRQTITGDADALYKCLMELQENRHLTDEEFFPKFVKAHIDRGTILLDQEQK
;
A
#
# COMPACT_ATOMS: atom_id res chain seq x y z
N MET A 1 -16.38 8.05 -4.97
CA MET A 1 -15.65 6.84 -4.50
C MET A 1 -14.61 6.42 -5.53
N ALA A 2 -13.37 6.28 -5.09
CA ALA A 2 -12.29 5.85 -5.99
C ALA A 2 -12.18 4.32 -6.00
N PHE A 3 -11.87 3.76 -7.17
CA PHE A 3 -11.72 2.32 -7.34
C PHE A 3 -10.31 1.92 -7.78
N LYS A 4 -9.46 2.91 -8.08
CA LYS A 4 -8.10 2.66 -8.58
C LYS A 4 -7.11 3.60 -7.92
N LEU A 5 -5.88 3.15 -7.82
CA LEU A 5 -4.76 3.99 -7.39
C LEU A 5 -3.55 3.70 -8.28
N LYS A 6 -2.60 4.63 -8.29
CA LYS A 6 -1.31 4.41 -8.94
C LYS A 6 -0.22 4.45 -7.89
N THR A 7 0.64 3.45 -7.90
CA THR A 7 1.79 3.39 -7.00
C THR A 7 2.84 4.40 -7.42
N SER A 8 3.86 4.59 -6.59
CA SER A 8 5.03 5.35 -7.01
C SER A 8 5.81 4.52 -8.05
N LYS A 9 6.63 5.20 -8.83
CA LYS A 9 7.50 4.54 -9.81
C LYS A 9 8.48 3.60 -9.10
N LYS A 10 9.00 4.02 -7.95
CA LYS A 10 9.92 3.21 -7.17
C LYS A 10 9.26 1.90 -6.70
N THR A 11 7.99 1.99 -6.25
CA THR A 11 7.23 0.81 -5.84
C THR A 11 7.11 -0.17 -7.00
N GLU A 12 6.76 0.32 -8.18
CA GLU A 12 6.64 -0.53 -9.37
C GLU A 12 7.94 -1.26 -9.66
N GLU A 13 9.06 -0.54 -9.64
CA GLU A 13 10.37 -1.12 -9.93
C GLU A 13 10.77 -2.18 -8.91
N ILE A 14 10.56 -1.90 -7.63
CA ILE A 14 10.88 -2.84 -6.55
C ILE A 14 10.02 -4.10 -6.65
N LEU A 15 8.71 -3.92 -6.79
CA LEU A 15 7.80 -5.08 -6.83
C LEU A 15 7.98 -5.92 -8.09
N ASP A 16 8.30 -5.29 -9.23
CA ASP A 16 8.63 -6.05 -10.45
C ASP A 16 9.86 -6.92 -10.23
N ARG A 17 10.87 -6.39 -9.57
CA ARG A 17 12.10 -7.13 -9.28
C ARG A 17 11.82 -8.30 -8.34
N ILE A 18 11.08 -8.07 -7.27
CA ILE A 18 10.76 -9.11 -6.28
C ILE A 18 9.86 -10.18 -6.90
N GLU A 19 8.90 -9.79 -7.73
CA GLU A 19 8.03 -10.73 -8.42
C GLU A 19 8.86 -11.73 -9.22
N LYS A 20 9.85 -11.24 -9.96
CA LYS A 20 10.71 -12.07 -10.78
C LYS A 20 11.61 -12.97 -9.95
N SER A 21 12.20 -12.43 -8.89
CA SER A 21 13.17 -13.18 -8.10
C SER A 21 12.50 -14.20 -7.17
N GLU A 22 11.32 -13.89 -6.61
CA GLU A 22 10.64 -14.74 -5.65
C GLU A 22 9.46 -15.50 -6.24
N ASN A 23 9.13 -15.26 -7.50
CA ASN A 23 8.00 -15.90 -8.18
C ASN A 23 6.69 -15.72 -7.41
N MET A 24 6.44 -14.52 -6.93
CA MET A 24 5.21 -14.16 -6.20
C MET A 24 4.38 -13.17 -7.00
N PRO A 25 3.05 -13.35 -7.07
CA PRO A 25 2.19 -12.40 -7.81
C PRO A 25 2.23 -11.00 -7.19
N TRP A 26 2.07 -10.00 -8.04
CA TRP A 26 2.06 -8.59 -7.62
C TRP A 26 1.06 -8.30 -6.52
N TYR A 27 -0.18 -8.83 -6.65
CA TYR A 27 -1.22 -8.57 -5.65
C TYR A 27 -0.86 -9.12 -4.27
N THR A 28 -0.13 -10.23 -4.21
CA THR A 28 0.35 -10.80 -2.95
C THR A 28 1.41 -9.89 -2.32
N LEU A 29 2.33 -9.40 -3.14
CA LEU A 29 3.37 -8.48 -2.68
C LEU A 29 2.80 -7.15 -2.19
N VAL A 30 1.80 -6.63 -2.87
CA VAL A 30 1.12 -5.40 -2.47
C VAL A 30 0.47 -5.56 -1.10
N LYS A 31 -0.24 -6.67 -0.87
CA LYS A 31 -0.87 -6.95 0.42
C LYS A 31 0.16 -7.11 1.52
N LEU A 32 1.25 -7.79 1.24
CA LEU A 32 2.34 -7.97 2.19
C LEU A 32 2.99 -6.64 2.56
N ALA A 33 3.26 -5.79 1.56
CA ALA A 33 3.83 -4.47 1.78
C ALA A 33 2.93 -3.62 2.65
N MET A 34 1.64 -3.61 2.36
CA MET A 34 0.65 -2.83 3.12
C MET A 34 0.58 -3.31 4.58
N ALA A 35 0.52 -4.61 4.79
CA ALA A 35 0.47 -5.20 6.13
C ALA A 35 1.73 -4.86 6.93
N LEU A 36 2.89 -4.95 6.30
CA LEU A 36 4.16 -4.62 6.93
C LEU A 36 4.21 -3.15 7.36
N SER A 37 3.73 -2.25 6.50
CA SER A 37 3.68 -0.83 6.80
C SER A 37 2.75 -0.53 7.96
N ILE A 38 1.54 -1.08 7.94
CA ILE A 38 0.55 -0.87 9.01
C ILE A 38 1.11 -1.34 10.35
N ARG A 39 1.81 -2.46 10.36
CA ARG A 39 2.36 -3.05 11.57
C ARG A 39 3.39 -2.17 12.26
N ILE A 40 4.15 -1.39 11.51
CA ILE A 40 5.33 -0.70 12.06
C ILE A 40 4.98 0.58 12.80
N LYS A 41 4.26 1.49 12.17
CA LYS A 41 3.91 2.77 12.79
C LYS A 41 2.87 3.52 11.94
N PRO A 42 2.19 4.53 12.53
CA PRO A 42 1.28 5.38 11.76
C PRO A 42 1.99 6.11 10.61
N LEU A 43 1.23 6.54 9.63
CA LEU A 43 1.75 7.31 8.52
C LEU A 43 2.14 8.72 8.97
N GLU A 44 3.19 9.24 8.37
CA GLU A 44 3.66 10.60 8.59
C GLU A 44 3.40 11.44 7.33
N ALA A 45 3.50 12.76 7.46
CA ALA A 45 3.24 13.66 6.32
C ALA A 45 4.07 13.29 5.09
N SER A 46 5.34 12.92 5.28
CA SER A 46 6.23 12.55 4.19
C SER A 46 5.78 11.29 3.44
N ASP A 47 5.01 10.42 4.08
CA ASP A 47 4.54 9.19 3.46
C ASP A 47 3.50 9.45 2.36
N PHE A 48 2.93 10.65 2.32
CA PHE A 48 1.92 11.02 1.32
C PHE A 48 2.53 11.77 0.12
N THR A 49 3.84 11.89 0.05
CA THR A 49 4.50 12.70 -0.98
C THR A 49 5.06 11.90 -2.16
N SER A 50 4.87 10.58 -2.17
CA SER A 50 5.35 9.76 -3.28
C SER A 50 4.60 10.09 -4.57
N ASN A 51 5.27 9.92 -5.71
CA ASN A 51 4.64 10.19 -7.00
C ASN A 51 3.61 9.10 -7.35
N SER A 52 2.89 9.30 -8.46
CA SER A 52 1.90 8.36 -8.95
C SER A 52 2.25 7.93 -10.38
N LEU A 53 3.53 7.62 -10.61
CA LEU A 53 4.05 7.28 -11.93
C LEU A 53 4.24 5.78 -12.12
N GLY A 54 3.80 4.97 -11.17
CA GLY A 54 3.96 3.54 -11.23
C GLY A 54 2.74 2.82 -11.79
N ARG A 55 2.51 1.63 -11.27
CA ARG A 55 1.46 0.73 -11.77
C ARG A 55 0.09 1.10 -11.19
N GLU A 56 -0.93 1.03 -12.04
CA GLU A 56 -2.31 1.22 -11.62
C GLU A 56 -2.84 -0.06 -11.00
N LEU A 57 -3.51 0.06 -9.86
CA LEU A 57 -4.07 -1.07 -9.12
C LEU A 57 -5.54 -0.84 -8.82
N ASN A 58 -6.32 -1.93 -8.87
CA ASN A 58 -7.75 -1.90 -8.54
C ASN A 58 -7.97 -2.12 -7.06
N ARG A 59 -8.90 -1.35 -6.49
CA ARG A 59 -9.30 -1.50 -5.08
C ARG A 59 -9.75 -2.92 -4.79
N GLN A 60 -10.53 -3.52 -5.68
CA GLN A 60 -11.03 -4.88 -5.50
C GLN A 60 -9.89 -5.90 -5.40
N THR A 61 -8.81 -5.70 -6.14
CA THR A 61 -7.65 -6.59 -6.10
C THR A 61 -6.82 -6.40 -4.84
N ILE A 62 -6.70 -5.16 -4.36
CA ILE A 62 -5.84 -4.84 -3.20
C ILE A 62 -6.54 -5.20 -1.89
N THR A 63 -7.68 -4.55 -1.62
CA THR A 63 -8.38 -4.69 -0.35
C THR A 63 -9.59 -5.62 -0.45
N GLY A 64 -10.30 -5.58 -1.58
CA GLY A 64 -11.39 -6.50 -1.89
C GLY A 64 -12.37 -6.67 -0.74
N ASP A 65 -12.64 -7.93 -0.41
CA ASP A 65 -13.57 -8.27 0.67
C ASP A 65 -13.06 -7.86 2.05
N ALA A 66 -11.77 -7.56 2.18
CA ALA A 66 -11.16 -7.11 3.42
C ALA A 66 -11.09 -5.57 3.52
N ASP A 67 -11.75 -4.85 2.62
CA ASP A 67 -11.72 -3.39 2.57
C ASP A 67 -12.05 -2.75 3.91
N ALA A 68 -13.16 -3.18 4.53
CA ALA A 68 -13.60 -2.66 5.82
C ALA A 68 -12.59 -2.98 6.93
N LEU A 69 -11.97 -4.15 6.88
CA LEU A 69 -10.96 -4.56 7.86
C LEU A 69 -9.72 -3.66 7.76
N TYR A 70 -9.19 -3.44 6.56
CA TYR A 70 -8.04 -2.57 6.38
C TYR A 70 -8.34 -1.14 6.83
N LYS A 71 -9.54 -0.64 6.50
CA LYS A 71 -9.94 0.69 6.93
C LYS A 71 -9.98 0.78 8.45
N CYS A 72 -10.57 -0.23 9.10
CA CYS A 72 -10.64 -0.29 10.55
C CYS A 72 -9.24 -0.29 11.19
N LEU A 73 -8.33 -1.09 10.66
CA LEU A 73 -6.95 -1.13 11.17
C LEU A 73 -6.26 0.22 11.05
N MET A 74 -6.45 0.91 9.93
CA MET A 74 -5.86 2.22 9.73
C MET A 74 -6.50 3.28 10.65
N GLU A 75 -7.81 3.21 10.85
CA GLU A 75 -8.51 4.12 11.77
C GLU A 75 -8.02 3.93 13.20
N LEU A 76 -7.83 2.69 13.63
CA LEU A 76 -7.29 2.40 14.97
C LEU A 76 -5.88 2.95 15.11
N GLN A 77 -5.06 2.80 14.08
CA GLN A 77 -3.69 3.29 14.11
C GLN A 77 -3.63 4.81 14.14
N GLU A 78 -4.49 5.48 13.37
CA GLU A 78 -4.53 6.94 13.31
C GLU A 78 -5.32 7.56 14.45
N ASN A 79 -6.06 6.74 15.20
CA ASN A 79 -6.93 7.15 16.30
C ASN A 79 -7.99 8.15 15.84
N ARG A 80 -8.57 7.92 14.66
CA ARG A 80 -9.68 8.71 14.12
C ARG A 80 -10.35 8.00 12.97
N HIS A 81 -11.55 8.42 12.62
CA HIS A 81 -12.25 7.91 11.45
C HIS A 81 -11.64 8.50 10.18
N LEU A 82 -11.62 7.70 9.13
CA LEU A 82 -11.17 8.12 7.81
C LEU A 82 -12.38 8.18 6.88
N THR A 83 -12.42 9.22 6.03
CA THR A 83 -13.41 9.23 4.95
C THR A 83 -13.01 8.16 3.93
N ASP A 84 -13.92 7.82 3.03
CA ASP A 84 -13.61 6.85 1.99
C ASP A 84 -12.44 7.33 1.12
N GLU A 85 -12.41 8.62 0.76
CA GLU A 85 -11.36 9.19 -0.06
C GLU A 85 -10.02 9.26 0.66
N GLU A 86 -10.03 9.47 1.97
CA GLU A 86 -8.80 9.41 2.78
C GLU A 86 -8.26 7.98 2.81
N PHE A 87 -9.13 7.02 3.02
CA PHE A 87 -8.73 5.63 3.06
C PHE A 87 -8.22 5.17 1.69
N PHE A 88 -9.03 5.33 0.65
CA PHE A 88 -8.66 4.88 -0.68
C PHE A 88 -8.91 6.04 -1.68
N PRO A 89 -7.89 6.49 -2.40
CA PRO A 89 -6.58 5.85 -2.54
C PRO A 89 -5.50 6.32 -1.57
N LYS A 90 -5.73 7.39 -0.82
CA LYS A 90 -4.68 8.13 -0.13
C LYS A 90 -3.88 7.29 0.87
N PHE A 91 -4.55 6.71 1.87
CA PHE A 91 -3.87 5.95 2.92
C PHE A 91 -3.38 4.59 2.41
N VAL A 92 -4.18 3.92 1.59
CA VAL A 92 -3.79 2.63 1.01
C VAL A 92 -2.51 2.79 0.19
N LYS A 93 -2.46 3.79 -0.69
CA LYS A 93 -1.26 4.06 -1.50
C LYS A 93 -0.05 4.35 -0.63
N ALA A 94 -0.21 5.20 0.39
CA ALA A 94 0.91 5.57 1.27
C ALA A 94 1.47 4.34 1.98
N HIS A 95 0.61 3.45 2.48
CA HIS A 95 1.05 2.21 3.11
C HIS A 95 1.74 1.27 2.13
N ILE A 96 1.22 1.14 0.91
CA ILE A 96 1.84 0.30 -0.11
C ILE A 96 3.23 0.82 -0.46
N ASP A 97 3.36 2.11 -0.71
CA ASP A 97 4.65 2.70 -1.10
C ASP A 97 5.67 2.60 0.03
N ARG A 98 5.28 2.91 1.26
CA ARG A 98 6.18 2.79 2.41
C ARG A 98 6.55 1.33 2.68
N GLY A 99 5.55 0.46 2.64
CA GLY A 99 5.75 -0.97 2.90
C GLY A 99 6.64 -1.63 1.86
N THR A 100 6.58 -1.17 0.61
CA THR A 100 7.45 -1.70 -0.44
C THR A 100 8.91 -1.39 -0.16
N ILE A 101 9.21 -0.19 0.33
CA ILE A 101 10.58 0.17 0.72
C ILE A 101 11.05 -0.71 1.88
N LEU A 102 10.17 -0.94 2.86
CA LEU A 102 10.49 -1.82 3.98
C LEU A 102 10.74 -3.26 3.51
N LEU A 103 9.91 -3.73 2.58
CA LEU A 103 10.06 -5.06 2.01
C LEU A 103 11.38 -5.20 1.25
N ASP A 104 11.77 -4.17 0.52
CA ASP A 104 13.04 -4.13 -0.20
C ASP A 104 14.22 -4.24 0.77
N GLN A 105 14.14 -3.57 1.91
CA GLN A 105 15.18 -3.63 2.94
C GLN A 105 15.32 -5.04 3.52
N GLU A 106 14.21 -5.75 3.68
CA GLU A 106 14.23 -7.14 4.19
C GLU A 106 14.83 -8.11 3.17
N GLN A 107 14.75 -7.78 1.87
CA GLN A 107 15.29 -8.62 0.80
C GLN A 107 16.81 -8.54 0.64
N LYS A 108 17.45 -7.55 1.25
CA LYS A 108 18.89 -7.33 1.11
C LYS A 108 19.73 -8.08 2.16
#